data_e5994b7ed8987567fe44d5623f10a59a
#
_entry.id   e5994b7ed8987567fe44d5623f10a59a
#
_cell.length_a   1.000
_cell.length_b   1.000
_cell.length_c   1.000
_cell.angle_alpha   90.00
_cell.angle_beta   90.00
_cell.angle_gamma   90.00
#
_symmetry.space_group_name_H-M   'P 1'
#
loop_
_entity.id
_entity.type
_entity.pdbx_description
1 polymer ?
#
loop_
_entity_poly.entity_id
_entity_poly.type
_entity_poly.pdbx_seq_one_letter_code
_entity_poly.pdbx_strand_id
1 'polypeptide(L)'
;MYKRQDLIYVEHEKPGSIGVDDIRKQINDTIMVRPYSSYYKIYIVDEAEKMTQQAQNALLKTIEEPPSYAVIILLTTNQDAFLPTILSRCVQLKLKPLKDFVVKSYLTEHMQIAEADADIYAAFARGNLGRAIALASSEDFNLMRQEVLHLLKHVKDADISELLDYIRKLKEDNLDIYECLDFMQLWYRDVLLYKVTKDINLLVFKDEYRSINEISQVSGYDGLEQILDAIDKARVRLD
;
A
#
# COMPACT_ATOMS: atom_id res chain seq x y z
N MET A 1 12.25 -21.33 -18.33
CA MET A 1 12.46 -20.10 -19.12
C MET A 1 11.39 -19.86 -20.20
N TYR A 2 10.60 -20.85 -20.60
CA TYR A 2 9.62 -20.75 -21.71
C TYR A 2 8.22 -20.19 -21.32
N LYS A 3 7.86 -20.11 -20.04
CA LYS A 3 6.53 -19.64 -19.59
C LYS A 3 6.29 -18.12 -19.72
N ARG A 4 7.35 -17.33 -19.99
CA ARG A 4 7.24 -15.86 -20.09
C ARG A 4 6.73 -15.36 -21.45
N GLN A 5 6.75 -16.17 -22.51
CA GLN A 5 6.34 -15.74 -23.85
C GLN A 5 4.82 -15.63 -24.02
N ASP A 6 4.05 -16.38 -23.21
CA ASP A 6 2.59 -16.37 -23.24
C ASP A 6 1.96 -15.47 -22.16
N LEU A 7 2.79 -14.89 -21.26
CA LEU A 7 2.42 -13.91 -20.28
C LEU A 7 3.18 -12.60 -20.56
N ILE A 8 2.48 -11.58 -21.00
CA ILE A 8 3.04 -10.32 -21.46
C ILE A 8 2.59 -9.23 -20.51
N TYR A 9 3.55 -8.62 -19.81
CA TYR A 9 3.35 -7.37 -19.09
C TYR A 9 3.55 -6.23 -20.09
N VAL A 10 2.54 -5.38 -20.25
CA VAL A 10 2.62 -4.24 -21.15
C VAL A 10 3.48 -3.17 -20.51
N GLU A 11 4.65 -2.94 -21.11
CA GLU A 11 5.58 -1.90 -20.69
C GLU A 11 5.20 -0.57 -21.36
N HIS A 12 5.46 0.54 -20.70
CA HIS A 12 5.24 1.87 -21.25
C HIS A 12 6.52 2.72 -21.20
N GLU A 13 6.78 3.46 -22.26
CA GLU A 13 7.99 4.29 -22.40
C GLU A 13 7.98 5.48 -21.41
N LYS A 14 6.79 5.99 -21.06
CA LYS A 14 6.61 7.16 -20.20
C LYS A 14 6.05 6.74 -18.84
N PRO A 15 6.72 7.03 -17.72
CA PRO A 15 6.28 6.62 -16.37
C PRO A 15 4.86 7.07 -16.00
N GLY A 16 4.38 8.17 -16.57
CA GLY A 16 3.08 8.77 -16.22
C GLY A 16 1.93 8.47 -17.18
N SER A 17 2.16 7.79 -18.32
CA SER A 17 1.09 7.54 -19.29
C SER A 17 1.36 6.35 -20.20
N ILE A 18 0.32 5.59 -20.51
CA ILE A 18 0.33 4.50 -21.49
C ILE A 18 -0.22 5.04 -22.81
N GLY A 19 0.65 5.08 -23.82
CA GLY A 19 0.33 5.66 -25.12
C GLY A 19 -0.36 4.67 -26.07
N VAL A 20 -0.83 5.18 -27.20
CA VAL A 20 -1.43 4.37 -28.26
C VAL A 20 -0.45 3.36 -28.85
N ASP A 21 0.81 3.73 -28.98
CA ASP A 21 1.83 2.88 -29.57
C ASP A 21 2.23 1.72 -28.65
N ASP A 22 2.19 1.94 -27.33
CA ASP A 22 2.41 0.88 -26.33
C ASP A 22 1.34 -0.23 -26.48
N ILE A 23 0.09 0.15 -26.63
CA ILE A 23 -1.04 -0.79 -26.83
C ILE A 23 -0.94 -1.47 -28.22
N ARG A 24 -0.69 -0.72 -29.26
CA ARG A 24 -0.62 -1.28 -30.62
C ARG A 24 0.49 -2.31 -30.75
N LYS A 25 1.73 -1.93 -30.43
CA LYS A 25 2.90 -2.79 -30.59
C LYS A 25 2.84 -4.05 -29.73
N GLN A 26 2.37 -3.93 -28.49
CA GLN A 26 2.47 -5.01 -27.53
C GLN A 26 1.20 -5.88 -27.47
N ILE A 27 0.02 -5.33 -27.74
CA ILE A 27 -1.23 -6.09 -27.72
C ILE A 27 -1.74 -6.33 -29.13
N ASN A 28 -2.10 -5.28 -29.88
CA ASN A 28 -2.84 -5.42 -31.13
C ASN A 28 -2.06 -6.18 -32.21
N ASP A 29 -0.76 -5.88 -32.36
CA ASP A 29 0.08 -6.52 -33.37
C ASP A 29 0.46 -7.96 -33.01
N THR A 30 0.40 -8.32 -31.72
CA THR A 30 0.86 -9.61 -31.23
C THR A 30 -0.27 -10.58 -30.88
N ILE A 31 -1.50 -10.10 -30.67
CA ILE A 31 -2.61 -10.89 -30.13
C ILE A 31 -3.05 -12.02 -31.07
N MET A 32 -2.91 -11.83 -32.38
CA MET A 32 -3.26 -12.85 -33.39
C MET A 32 -2.27 -14.02 -33.44
N VAL A 33 -1.10 -13.86 -32.84
CA VAL A 33 -0.12 -14.94 -32.72
C VAL A 33 -0.52 -15.85 -31.58
N ARG A 34 -0.74 -17.15 -31.88
CA ARG A 34 -1.13 -18.15 -30.88
C ARG A 34 -0.10 -18.27 -29.76
N PRO A 35 -0.54 -18.68 -28.54
CA PRO A 35 0.40 -18.97 -27.45
C PRO A 35 1.35 -20.10 -27.86
N TYR A 36 2.58 -20.00 -27.34
CA TYR A 36 3.66 -20.96 -27.69
C TYR A 36 3.59 -22.26 -26.89
N SER A 37 3.35 -22.14 -25.58
CA SER A 37 3.41 -23.30 -24.67
C SER A 37 2.21 -23.42 -23.72
N SER A 38 1.31 -22.42 -23.70
CA SER A 38 0.16 -22.36 -22.81
C SER A 38 -1.14 -22.49 -23.60
N TYR A 39 -2.26 -22.76 -22.90
CA TYR A 39 -3.60 -22.70 -23.52
C TYR A 39 -4.04 -21.26 -23.79
N TYR A 40 -3.52 -20.30 -23.01
CA TYR A 40 -3.89 -18.91 -23.07
C TYR A 40 -2.68 -18.00 -23.24
N LYS A 41 -2.88 -16.90 -23.96
CA LYS A 41 -1.95 -15.78 -24.07
C LYS A 41 -2.51 -14.64 -23.23
N ILE A 42 -1.80 -14.26 -22.18
CA ILE A 42 -2.26 -13.34 -21.15
C ILE A 42 -1.51 -12.01 -21.28
N TYR A 43 -2.23 -10.93 -21.41
CA TYR A 43 -1.71 -9.57 -21.40
C TYR A 43 -2.12 -8.90 -20.08
N ILE A 44 -1.17 -8.32 -19.38
CA ILE A 44 -1.40 -7.57 -18.15
C ILE A 44 -0.98 -6.12 -18.38
N VAL A 45 -1.94 -5.21 -18.25
CA VAL A 45 -1.70 -3.77 -18.27
C VAL A 45 -1.82 -3.29 -16.83
N ASP A 46 -0.69 -3.00 -16.22
CA ASP A 46 -0.65 -2.44 -14.87
C ASP A 46 -0.88 -0.92 -14.91
N GLU A 47 -1.44 -0.35 -13.84
CA GLU A 47 -1.84 1.05 -13.76
C GLU A 47 -2.62 1.52 -15.01
N ALA A 48 -3.56 0.68 -15.45
CA ALA A 48 -4.29 0.89 -16.71
C ALA A 48 -5.11 2.19 -16.76
N GLU A 49 -5.36 2.83 -15.63
CA GLU A 49 -5.90 4.21 -15.54
C GLU A 49 -5.00 5.25 -16.19
N LYS A 50 -3.70 4.95 -16.38
CA LYS A 50 -2.75 5.84 -17.09
C LYS A 50 -2.88 5.76 -18.62
N MET A 51 -3.74 4.88 -19.16
CA MET A 51 -3.98 4.83 -20.59
C MET A 51 -4.62 6.12 -21.09
N THR A 52 -4.01 6.72 -22.11
CA THR A 52 -4.63 7.85 -22.83
C THR A 52 -5.93 7.42 -23.48
N GLN A 53 -6.86 8.35 -23.75
CA GLN A 53 -8.09 8.04 -24.50
C GLN A 53 -7.82 7.38 -25.86
N GLN A 54 -6.73 7.79 -26.51
CA GLN A 54 -6.31 7.18 -27.78
C GLN A 54 -5.86 5.74 -27.61
N ALA A 55 -5.13 5.42 -26.53
CA ALA A 55 -4.71 4.07 -26.17
C ALA A 55 -5.93 3.18 -25.88
N GLN A 56 -6.87 3.68 -25.08
CA GLN A 56 -8.14 2.98 -24.80
C GLN A 56 -8.94 2.71 -26.08
N ASN A 57 -9.07 3.70 -26.96
CA ASN A 57 -9.76 3.52 -28.24
C ASN A 57 -9.05 2.51 -29.16
N ALA A 58 -7.71 2.48 -29.16
CA ALA A 58 -6.96 1.49 -29.95
C ALA A 58 -7.17 0.05 -29.42
N LEU A 59 -7.47 -0.12 -28.14
CA LEU A 59 -7.74 -1.42 -27.53
C LEU A 59 -9.17 -1.93 -27.82
N LEU A 60 -10.14 -1.05 -28.10
CA LEU A 60 -11.57 -1.40 -28.24
C LEU A 60 -11.80 -2.54 -29.22
N LYS A 61 -11.23 -2.45 -30.43
CA LYS A 61 -11.41 -3.49 -31.46
C LYS A 61 -10.94 -4.86 -30.97
N THR A 62 -9.86 -4.88 -30.24
CA THR A 62 -9.26 -6.11 -29.73
C THR A 62 -10.06 -6.74 -28.59
N ILE A 63 -10.70 -5.93 -27.74
CA ILE A 63 -11.53 -6.46 -26.65
C ILE A 63 -12.98 -6.78 -27.11
N GLU A 64 -13.41 -6.27 -28.25
CA GLU A 64 -14.71 -6.64 -28.87
C GLU A 64 -14.68 -8.06 -29.43
N GLU A 65 -13.64 -8.41 -30.15
CA GLU A 65 -13.49 -9.71 -30.82
C GLU A 65 -12.12 -10.33 -30.53
N PRO A 66 -11.82 -10.68 -29.26
CA PRO A 66 -10.55 -11.28 -28.91
C PRO A 66 -10.48 -12.72 -29.43
N PRO A 67 -9.28 -13.20 -29.84
CA PRO A 67 -9.08 -14.62 -30.08
C PRO A 67 -9.42 -15.43 -28.81
N SER A 68 -9.99 -16.63 -28.98
CA SER A 68 -10.47 -17.47 -27.88
C SER A 68 -9.40 -17.87 -26.86
N TYR A 69 -8.13 -17.75 -27.22
CA TYR A 69 -6.98 -18.01 -26.35
C TYR A 69 -6.41 -16.75 -25.70
N ALA A 70 -6.91 -15.56 -26.03
CA ALA A 70 -6.38 -14.31 -25.48
C ALA A 70 -7.15 -13.88 -24.23
N VAL A 71 -6.40 -13.46 -23.22
CA VAL A 71 -6.93 -12.86 -21.99
C VAL A 71 -6.24 -11.52 -21.79
N ILE A 72 -7.00 -10.45 -21.63
CA ILE A 72 -6.47 -9.12 -21.36
C ILE A 72 -6.93 -8.73 -19.95
N ILE A 73 -5.97 -8.41 -19.08
CA ILE A 73 -6.19 -8.01 -17.69
C ILE A 73 -5.77 -6.56 -17.56
N LEU A 74 -6.70 -5.68 -17.23
CA LEU A 74 -6.45 -4.28 -16.92
C LEU A 74 -6.48 -4.11 -15.41
N LEU A 75 -5.32 -3.83 -14.79
CA LEU A 75 -5.22 -3.56 -13.35
C LEU A 75 -5.37 -2.06 -13.12
N THR A 76 -6.21 -1.67 -12.18
CA THR A 76 -6.46 -0.26 -11.89
C THR A 76 -6.91 -0.05 -10.45
N THR A 77 -6.58 1.10 -9.90
CA THR A 77 -7.13 1.60 -8.63
C THR A 77 -8.29 2.59 -8.87
N ASN A 78 -8.44 3.09 -10.10
CA ASN A 78 -9.47 4.06 -10.48
C ASN A 78 -10.19 3.66 -11.76
N GLN A 79 -11.37 3.03 -11.62
CA GLN A 79 -12.19 2.63 -12.77
C GLN A 79 -12.78 3.81 -13.55
N ASP A 80 -12.94 4.98 -12.94
CA ASP A 80 -13.56 6.15 -13.57
C ASP A 80 -12.67 6.80 -14.63
N ALA A 81 -11.40 6.41 -14.69
CA ALA A 81 -10.47 6.81 -15.74
C ALA A 81 -10.73 6.10 -17.09
N PHE A 82 -11.53 5.02 -17.08
CA PHE A 82 -11.84 4.29 -18.30
C PHE A 82 -13.04 4.85 -19.04
N LEU A 83 -12.97 4.77 -20.37
CA LEU A 83 -14.12 5.03 -21.22
C LEU A 83 -15.26 4.03 -20.92
N PRO A 84 -16.52 4.48 -20.92
CA PRO A 84 -17.67 3.58 -20.74
C PRO A 84 -17.69 2.40 -21.73
N THR A 85 -17.14 2.62 -22.93
CA THR A 85 -16.99 1.61 -23.97
C THR A 85 -16.03 0.48 -23.59
N ILE A 86 -14.97 0.75 -22.82
CA ILE A 86 -14.08 -0.26 -22.25
C ILE A 86 -14.80 -1.02 -21.14
N LEU A 87 -15.38 -0.29 -20.18
CA LEU A 87 -16.04 -0.88 -19.02
C LEU A 87 -17.19 -1.82 -19.40
N SER A 88 -17.94 -1.51 -20.48
CA SER A 88 -19.05 -2.33 -20.94
C SER A 88 -18.62 -3.67 -21.58
N ARG A 89 -17.34 -3.82 -21.93
CA ARG A 89 -16.76 -5.01 -22.57
C ARG A 89 -15.84 -5.82 -21.65
N CYS A 90 -15.58 -5.31 -20.45
CA CYS A 90 -14.75 -5.98 -19.47
C CYS A 90 -15.58 -6.56 -18.33
N VAL A 91 -15.20 -7.72 -17.85
CA VAL A 91 -15.70 -8.26 -16.57
C VAL A 91 -14.96 -7.56 -15.45
N GLN A 92 -15.69 -6.86 -14.60
CA GLN A 92 -15.10 -6.14 -13.47
C GLN A 92 -14.97 -7.06 -12.26
N LEU A 93 -13.72 -7.24 -11.79
CA LEU A 93 -13.41 -7.97 -10.57
C LEU A 93 -12.93 -6.97 -9.52
N LYS A 94 -13.77 -6.66 -8.54
CA LYS A 94 -13.42 -5.78 -7.44
C LYS A 94 -12.74 -6.57 -6.32
N LEU A 95 -11.44 -6.39 -6.18
CA LEU A 95 -10.68 -6.94 -5.06
C LEU A 95 -10.89 -6.07 -3.82
N LYS A 96 -11.20 -6.71 -2.70
CA LYS A 96 -11.33 -6.03 -1.41
C LYS A 96 -10.06 -6.22 -0.61
N PRO A 97 -9.67 -5.23 0.23
CA PRO A 97 -8.60 -5.43 1.21
C PRO A 97 -8.87 -6.66 2.08
N LEU A 98 -7.82 -7.40 2.38
CA LEU A 98 -7.90 -8.52 3.33
C LEU A 98 -8.15 -7.96 4.74
N LYS A 99 -8.78 -8.76 5.57
CA LYS A 99 -8.90 -8.42 7.00
C LYS A 99 -7.54 -8.61 7.69
N ASP A 100 -7.24 -7.76 8.66
CA ASP A 100 -5.95 -7.74 9.35
C ASP A 100 -5.58 -9.11 9.94
N PHE A 101 -6.55 -9.86 10.48
CA PHE A 101 -6.28 -11.19 11.01
C PHE A 101 -5.80 -12.19 9.95
N VAL A 102 -6.27 -12.07 8.68
CA VAL A 102 -5.82 -12.91 7.57
C VAL A 102 -4.39 -12.59 7.20
N VAL A 103 -4.06 -11.29 7.12
CA VAL A 103 -2.69 -10.83 6.87
C VAL A 103 -1.77 -11.28 7.99
N LYS A 104 -2.18 -11.11 9.25
CA LYS A 104 -1.45 -11.57 10.43
C LYS A 104 -1.18 -13.09 10.38
N SER A 105 -2.22 -13.91 10.16
CA SER A 105 -2.06 -15.35 10.07
C SER A 105 -1.04 -15.74 9.00
N TYR A 106 -1.09 -15.09 7.82
CA TYR A 106 -0.12 -15.36 6.78
C TYR A 106 1.33 -15.04 7.21
N LEU A 107 1.55 -13.89 7.84
CA LEU A 107 2.88 -13.48 8.31
C LEU A 107 3.43 -14.42 9.38
N THR A 108 2.58 -14.85 10.32
CA THR A 108 3.01 -15.76 11.40
C THR A 108 3.25 -17.19 10.91
N GLU A 109 2.36 -17.72 10.08
CA GLU A 109 2.42 -19.12 9.64
C GLU A 109 3.44 -19.37 8.53
N HIS A 110 3.56 -18.44 7.57
CA HIS A 110 4.41 -18.62 6.39
C HIS A 110 5.75 -17.91 6.46
N MET A 111 5.83 -16.81 7.21
CA MET A 111 7.06 -16.04 7.36
C MET A 111 7.68 -16.16 8.76
N GLN A 112 7.03 -16.85 9.69
CA GLN A 112 7.48 -17.06 11.07
C GLN A 112 7.73 -15.76 11.86
N ILE A 113 6.98 -14.72 11.51
CA ILE A 113 7.05 -13.41 12.18
C ILE A 113 6.34 -13.51 13.53
N ALA A 114 6.93 -12.88 14.56
CA ALA A 114 6.32 -12.80 15.88
C ALA A 114 4.94 -12.13 15.82
N GLU A 115 3.99 -12.59 16.64
CA GLU A 115 2.61 -12.09 16.59
C GLU A 115 2.48 -10.57 16.76
N ALA A 116 3.27 -9.99 17.66
CA ALA A 116 3.26 -8.56 17.92
C ALA A 116 3.72 -7.76 16.69
N ASP A 117 4.78 -8.21 16.03
CA ASP A 117 5.26 -7.57 14.79
C ASP A 117 4.28 -7.76 13.64
N ALA A 118 3.67 -8.95 13.54
CA ALA A 118 2.65 -9.24 12.53
C ALA A 118 1.39 -8.36 12.70
N ASP A 119 0.99 -8.01 13.93
CA ASP A 119 -0.10 -7.06 14.19
C ASP A 119 0.24 -5.67 13.61
N ILE A 120 1.48 -5.22 13.77
CA ILE A 120 1.95 -3.92 13.25
C ILE A 120 1.98 -3.92 11.72
N TYR A 121 2.61 -4.93 11.11
CA TYR A 121 2.69 -5.01 9.65
C TYR A 121 1.30 -5.15 9.00
N ALA A 122 0.38 -5.92 9.61
CA ALA A 122 -0.98 -6.05 9.11
C ALA A 122 -1.74 -4.71 9.15
N ALA A 123 -1.62 -3.95 10.25
CA ALA A 123 -2.25 -2.64 10.39
C ALA A 123 -1.71 -1.64 9.35
N PHE A 124 -0.38 -1.60 9.14
CA PHE A 124 0.25 -0.74 8.13
C PHE A 124 -0.10 -1.12 6.71
N ALA A 125 -0.25 -2.41 6.44
CA ALA A 125 -0.56 -2.91 5.10
C ALA A 125 -1.99 -2.62 4.67
N ARG A 126 -2.90 -2.29 5.61
CA ARG A 126 -4.32 -1.96 5.31
C ARG A 126 -4.98 -3.00 4.42
N GLY A 127 -4.72 -4.27 4.68
CA GLY A 127 -5.27 -5.40 3.93
C GLY A 127 -4.55 -5.75 2.61
N ASN A 128 -3.41 -5.11 2.32
CA ASN A 128 -2.55 -5.47 1.19
C ASN A 128 -1.45 -6.44 1.65
N LEU A 129 -1.60 -7.73 1.34
CA LEU A 129 -0.65 -8.76 1.76
C LEU A 129 0.75 -8.53 1.17
N GLY A 130 0.84 -8.11 -0.10
CA GLY A 130 2.14 -7.81 -0.72
C GLY A 130 2.89 -6.71 0.01
N ARG A 131 2.19 -5.63 0.40
CA ARG A 131 2.75 -4.56 1.23
C ARG A 131 3.18 -5.09 2.61
N ALA A 132 2.37 -5.93 3.26
CA ALA A 132 2.72 -6.51 4.54
C ALA A 132 4.02 -7.33 4.49
N ILE A 133 4.20 -8.14 3.43
CA ILE A 133 5.41 -8.92 3.19
C ILE A 133 6.62 -8.00 2.96
N ALA A 134 6.45 -6.94 2.15
CA ALA A 134 7.51 -5.97 1.89
C ALA A 134 7.95 -5.25 3.16
N LEU A 135 7.02 -4.76 3.98
CA LEU A 135 7.30 -4.11 5.27
C LEU A 135 8.03 -5.04 6.24
N ALA A 136 7.58 -6.29 6.33
CA ALA A 136 8.19 -7.29 7.21
C ALA A 136 9.63 -7.65 6.81
N SER A 137 10.00 -7.45 5.55
CA SER A 137 11.33 -7.70 5.01
C SER A 137 12.19 -6.44 4.88
N SER A 138 11.66 -5.26 5.24
CA SER A 138 12.35 -3.98 5.09
C SER A 138 13.16 -3.65 6.35
N GLU A 139 14.48 -3.51 6.19
CA GLU A 139 15.35 -3.01 7.26
C GLU A 139 15.05 -1.54 7.58
N ASP A 140 14.79 -0.72 6.57
CA ASP A 140 14.46 0.70 6.71
C ASP A 140 13.18 0.90 7.53
N PHE A 141 12.14 0.10 7.27
CA PHE A 141 10.90 0.16 8.05
C PHE A 141 11.13 -0.24 9.52
N ASN A 142 11.95 -1.24 9.78
CA ASN A 142 12.27 -1.66 11.14
C ASN A 142 13.09 -0.60 11.88
N LEU A 143 14.03 0.06 11.20
CA LEU A 143 14.79 1.17 11.75
C LEU A 143 13.86 2.35 12.08
N MET A 144 13.02 2.76 11.12
CA MET A 144 12.01 3.80 11.29
C MET A 144 11.12 3.52 12.51
N ARG A 145 10.61 2.31 12.63
CA ARG A 145 9.79 1.87 13.77
C ARG A 145 10.50 2.08 15.09
N GLN A 146 11.76 1.66 15.22
CA GLN A 146 12.54 1.80 16.44
C GLN A 146 12.74 3.27 16.80
N GLU A 147 13.12 4.09 15.85
CA GLU A 147 13.34 5.52 16.04
C GLU A 147 12.07 6.25 16.45
N VAL A 148 10.96 5.99 15.74
CA VAL A 148 9.66 6.64 16.07
C VAL A 148 9.14 6.18 17.44
N LEU A 149 9.25 4.89 17.79
CA LEU A 149 8.89 4.42 19.12
C LEU A 149 9.73 5.08 20.21
N HIS A 150 11.03 5.23 19.99
CA HIS A 150 11.89 5.91 20.92
C HIS A 150 11.43 7.37 21.14
N LEU A 151 11.15 8.10 20.06
CA LEU A 151 10.61 9.45 20.15
C LEU A 151 9.31 9.51 20.96
N LEU A 152 8.34 8.65 20.59
CA LEU A 152 7.00 8.66 21.20
C LEU A 152 7.01 8.38 22.70
N LYS A 153 7.97 7.59 23.18
CA LYS A 153 8.14 7.30 24.60
C LYS A 153 8.77 8.47 25.37
N HIS A 154 9.62 9.27 24.72
CA HIS A 154 10.41 10.32 25.38
C HIS A 154 9.97 11.74 25.04
N VAL A 155 9.03 11.92 24.10
CA VAL A 155 8.60 13.24 23.62
C VAL A 155 8.14 14.21 24.70
N LYS A 156 7.67 13.71 25.84
CA LYS A 156 7.21 14.56 26.97
C LYS A 156 8.36 15.25 27.71
N ASP A 157 9.51 14.60 27.71
CA ASP A 157 10.70 15.03 28.47
C ASP A 157 11.70 15.71 27.53
N ALA A 158 11.50 15.59 26.20
CA ALA A 158 12.39 16.14 25.18
C ALA A 158 12.24 17.66 25.06
N ASP A 159 13.36 18.36 24.96
CA ASP A 159 13.36 19.78 24.61
C ASP A 159 13.25 20.00 23.08
N ILE A 160 13.06 21.26 22.68
CA ILE A 160 12.91 21.62 21.26
C ILE A 160 14.16 21.28 20.46
N SER A 161 15.36 21.36 21.05
CA SER A 161 16.63 21.05 20.39
C SER A 161 16.72 19.56 20.08
N GLU A 162 16.36 18.71 21.04
CA GLU A 162 16.32 17.25 20.88
C GLU A 162 15.31 16.83 19.79
N LEU A 163 14.15 17.47 19.73
CA LEU A 163 13.16 17.22 18.69
C LEU A 163 13.68 17.60 17.29
N LEU A 164 14.38 18.73 17.18
CA LEU A 164 14.98 19.15 15.91
C LEU A 164 16.12 18.21 15.47
N ASP A 165 16.94 17.76 16.40
CA ASP A 165 18.00 16.78 16.10
C ASP A 165 17.40 15.44 15.67
N TYR A 166 16.29 15.03 16.28
CA TYR A 166 15.56 13.84 15.84
C TYR A 166 15.03 13.97 14.41
N ILE A 167 14.43 15.11 14.04
CA ILE A 167 13.96 15.36 12.67
C ILE A 167 15.12 15.36 11.67
N ARG A 168 16.30 15.88 12.06
CA ARG A 168 17.50 15.81 11.22
C ARG A 168 17.93 14.36 10.99
N LYS A 169 17.97 13.56 12.06
CA LYS A 169 18.32 12.16 11.99
C LYS A 169 17.40 11.38 11.05
N LEU A 170 16.07 11.57 11.12
CA LEU A 170 15.13 10.94 10.19
C LEU A 170 15.45 11.25 8.72
N LYS A 171 15.89 12.50 8.44
CA LYS A 171 16.29 12.90 7.09
C LYS A 171 17.65 12.33 6.66
N GLU A 172 18.62 12.27 7.56
CA GLU A 172 19.95 11.73 7.31
C GLU A 172 19.88 10.22 7.01
N ASP A 173 19.03 9.50 7.75
CA ASP A 173 18.77 8.07 7.56
C ASP A 173 17.84 7.80 6.37
N ASN A 174 17.40 8.86 5.63
CA ASN A 174 16.52 8.78 4.47
C ASN A 174 15.22 7.99 4.72
N LEU A 175 14.68 8.08 5.95
CA LEU A 175 13.45 7.41 6.33
C LEU A 175 12.22 8.09 5.73
N ASP A 176 11.21 7.30 5.36
CA ASP A 176 9.97 7.82 4.80
C ASP A 176 9.16 8.57 5.86
N ILE A 177 9.06 9.89 5.70
CA ILE A 177 8.35 10.77 6.63
C ILE A 177 6.85 10.42 6.69
N TYR A 178 6.24 9.99 5.56
CA TYR A 178 4.84 9.59 5.55
C TYR A 178 4.62 8.32 6.37
N GLU A 179 5.54 7.35 6.28
CA GLU A 179 5.49 6.16 7.13
C GLU A 179 5.69 6.49 8.61
N CYS A 180 6.56 7.45 8.93
CA CYS A 180 6.71 7.97 10.31
C CYS A 180 5.40 8.57 10.83
N LEU A 181 4.73 9.40 10.05
CA LEU A 181 3.44 10.01 10.42
C LEU A 181 2.33 8.94 10.55
N ASP A 182 2.28 7.97 9.65
CA ASP A 182 1.35 6.82 9.75
C ASP A 182 1.57 6.04 11.06
N PHE A 183 2.82 5.86 11.44
CA PHE A 183 3.18 5.18 12.68
C PHE A 183 2.74 5.98 13.92
N MET A 184 3.01 7.28 13.95
CA MET A 184 2.58 8.16 15.02
C MET A 184 1.05 8.19 15.14
N GLN A 185 0.34 8.28 14.02
CA GLN A 185 -1.12 8.25 13.97
C GLN A 185 -1.68 6.96 14.56
N LEU A 186 -1.11 5.82 14.19
CA LEU A 186 -1.52 4.51 14.68
C LEU A 186 -1.27 4.37 16.20
N TRP A 187 -0.14 4.90 16.68
CA TRP A 187 0.20 4.91 18.09
C TRP A 187 -0.81 5.73 18.91
N TYR A 188 -1.09 6.98 18.52
CA TYR A 188 -2.04 7.83 19.25
C TYR A 188 -3.48 7.34 19.13
N ARG A 189 -3.84 6.65 18.04
CA ARG A 189 -5.09 5.92 17.95
C ARG A 189 -5.17 4.84 19.03
N ASP A 190 -4.12 4.07 19.25
CA ASP A 190 -4.08 3.03 20.28
C ASP A 190 -4.15 3.63 21.68
N VAL A 191 -3.48 4.77 21.92
CA VAL A 191 -3.59 5.52 23.20
C VAL A 191 -5.04 5.94 23.45
N LEU A 192 -5.72 6.51 22.45
CA LEU A 192 -7.10 6.94 22.55
C LEU A 192 -8.04 5.74 22.75
N LEU A 193 -7.85 4.68 21.97
CA LEU A 193 -8.65 3.45 22.05
C LEU A 193 -8.54 2.82 23.43
N TYR A 194 -7.32 2.70 23.95
CA TYR A 194 -7.08 2.17 25.28
C TYR A 194 -7.67 3.07 26.38
N LYS A 195 -7.58 4.41 26.22
CA LYS A 195 -8.19 5.35 27.15
C LYS A 195 -9.69 5.11 27.31
N VAL A 196 -10.38 4.79 26.21
CA VAL A 196 -11.84 4.56 26.20
C VAL A 196 -12.20 3.16 26.66
N THR A 197 -11.54 2.13 26.11
CA THR A 197 -11.96 0.74 26.23
C THR A 197 -11.32 -0.02 27.37
N LYS A 198 -10.09 0.36 27.75
CA LYS A 198 -9.22 -0.37 28.68
C LYS A 198 -8.94 -1.82 28.26
N ASP A 199 -9.13 -2.13 26.96
CA ASP A 199 -8.91 -3.46 26.40
C ASP A 199 -7.61 -3.49 25.57
N ILE A 200 -6.62 -4.26 26.06
CA ILE A 200 -5.32 -4.45 25.41
C ILE A 200 -5.45 -5.21 24.08
N ASN A 201 -6.45 -6.08 23.98
CA ASN A 201 -6.61 -6.92 22.78
C ASN A 201 -6.95 -6.12 21.52
N LEU A 202 -7.49 -4.92 21.70
CA LEU A 202 -7.82 -4.00 20.60
C LEU A 202 -6.63 -3.19 20.07
N LEU A 203 -5.50 -3.21 20.78
CA LEU A 203 -4.30 -2.46 20.41
C LEU A 203 -3.53 -3.18 19.30
N VAL A 204 -2.89 -2.39 18.47
CA VAL A 204 -1.86 -2.84 17.51
C VAL A 204 -0.52 -3.03 18.24
N PHE A 205 -0.14 -2.05 19.08
CA PHE A 205 1.10 -2.06 19.84
C PHE A 205 0.93 -2.70 21.22
N LYS A 206 0.55 -3.99 21.26
CA LYS A 206 0.30 -4.71 22.53
C LYS A 206 1.52 -4.78 23.44
N ASP A 207 2.69 -4.95 22.85
CA ASP A 207 3.97 -5.03 23.60
C ASP A 207 4.33 -3.71 24.28
N GLU A 208 3.81 -2.60 23.74
CA GLU A 208 4.04 -1.25 24.26
C GLU A 208 2.94 -0.78 25.22
N TYR A 209 2.11 -1.71 25.69
CA TYR A 209 0.98 -1.43 26.58
C TYR A 209 1.32 -0.51 27.76
N ARG A 210 2.49 -0.68 28.39
CA ARG A 210 2.88 0.15 29.55
C ARG A 210 2.96 1.62 29.18
N SER A 211 3.66 1.95 28.10
CA SER A 211 3.81 3.32 27.60
C SER A 211 2.47 3.90 27.13
N ILE A 212 1.65 3.09 26.43
CA ILE A 212 0.30 3.48 26.02
C ILE A 212 -0.57 3.80 27.22
N ASN A 213 -0.55 2.96 28.26
CA ASN A 213 -1.33 3.18 29.47
C ASN A 213 -0.89 4.47 30.19
N GLU A 214 0.41 4.71 30.37
CA GLU A 214 0.94 5.93 31.00
C GLU A 214 0.49 7.18 30.24
N ILE A 215 0.64 7.19 28.90
CA ILE A 215 0.21 8.32 28.10
C ILE A 215 -1.31 8.51 28.18
N SER A 216 -2.10 7.43 28.17
CA SER A 216 -3.55 7.49 28.26
C SER A 216 -4.07 8.08 29.58
N GLN A 217 -3.30 7.91 30.68
CA GLN A 217 -3.68 8.48 31.98
C GLN A 217 -3.40 9.99 32.06
N VAL A 218 -2.28 10.43 31.51
CA VAL A 218 -1.83 11.83 31.61
C VAL A 218 -2.47 12.72 30.55
N SER A 219 -2.72 12.21 29.34
CA SER A 219 -3.26 13.01 28.24
C SER A 219 -4.79 13.11 28.33
N GLY A 220 -5.33 14.32 28.18
CA GLY A 220 -6.77 14.55 28.01
C GLY A 220 -7.26 14.14 26.60
N TYR A 221 -8.59 13.99 26.42
CA TYR A 221 -9.16 13.70 25.09
C TYR A 221 -8.85 14.83 24.10
N ASP A 222 -9.04 16.09 24.51
CA ASP A 222 -8.77 17.25 23.64
C ASP A 222 -7.28 17.31 23.21
N GLY A 223 -6.37 16.95 24.10
CA GLY A 223 -4.93 16.90 23.78
C GLY A 223 -4.59 15.80 22.77
N LEU A 224 -5.19 14.61 22.90
CA LEU A 224 -5.00 13.53 21.94
C LEU A 224 -5.60 13.85 20.57
N GLU A 225 -6.77 14.49 20.53
CA GLU A 225 -7.41 14.97 19.30
C GLU A 225 -6.52 16.02 18.60
N GLN A 226 -6.00 16.99 19.36
CA GLN A 226 -5.07 18.01 18.81
C GLN A 226 -3.80 17.38 18.22
N ILE A 227 -3.25 16.33 18.83
CA ILE A 227 -2.09 15.62 18.31
C ILE A 227 -2.43 14.93 16.98
N LEU A 228 -3.55 14.20 16.92
CA LEU A 228 -4.01 13.54 15.69
C LEU A 228 -4.25 14.55 14.57
N ASP A 229 -4.91 15.66 14.87
CA ASP A 229 -5.11 16.77 13.93
C ASP A 229 -3.78 17.38 13.45
N ALA A 230 -2.80 17.49 14.33
CA ALA A 230 -1.49 18.03 13.97
C ALA A 230 -0.74 17.08 13.02
N ILE A 231 -0.84 15.76 13.23
CA ILE A 231 -0.28 14.74 12.34
C ILE A 231 -0.93 14.83 10.95
N ASP A 232 -2.26 14.92 10.88
CA ASP A 232 -3.00 15.05 9.62
C ASP A 232 -2.64 16.34 8.87
N LYS A 233 -2.53 17.47 9.60
CA LYS A 233 -2.07 18.75 9.01
C LYS A 233 -0.63 18.70 8.52
N ALA A 234 0.25 17.98 9.23
CA ALA A 234 1.64 17.79 8.78
C ALA A 234 1.68 17.01 7.45
N ARG A 235 0.86 15.96 7.32
CA ARG A 235 0.73 15.17 6.09
C ARG A 235 0.31 16.05 4.91
N VAL A 236 -0.77 16.82 5.06
CA VAL A 236 -1.29 17.72 3.99
C VAL A 236 -0.27 18.78 3.56
N ARG A 237 0.68 19.15 4.43
CA ARG A 237 1.72 20.15 4.09
C ARG A 237 2.92 19.55 3.38
N LEU A 238 3.07 18.22 3.41
CA LEU A 238 4.13 17.51 2.72
C LEU A 238 3.74 17.15 1.28
N ASP A 239 2.43 17.05 1.01
CA ASP A 239 1.84 16.88 -0.33
C ASP A 239 1.91 18.20 -1.14
#